data_5d7c01398725a7667be683b0c2534a96
#
_entry.id   5d7c01398725a7667be683b0c2534a96
#
_cell.length_a   1.000
_cell.length_b   1.000
_cell.length_c   1.000
_cell.angle_alpha   90.00
_cell.angle_beta   90.00
_cell.angle_gamma   90.00
#
_symmetry.space_group_name_H-M   'P 1'
#
loop_
_entity.id
_entity.type
_entity.pdbx_description
1 polymer ?
#
loop_
_entity_poly.entity_id
_entity_poly.type
_entity_poly.pdbx_seq_one_letter_code
_entity_poly.pdbx_strand_id
1 'polypeptide(L)'
;KEIASKDQVELVDGANAFHRGGLLRLGAVLTTTSAPLRTSPVKRGDWVLRRVLGPAIPPPPADAGSIPADEKLFGGLTLREKLAAHQRNATCAGCHSRIDPLGFPLEKYDAIGRSRDQYPDGKPIDDSGVLASQKRLSGVEGLLDYLKSEEKQVVRTLAQKLLGYALGRTILLSDQPLIDRLADAGGNASFSKLAAEIVAS
;
A
#
# COMPACT_ATOMS: atom_id res chain seq x y z
N LYS A 1 8.20 3.51 -25.51
CA LYS A 1 9.26 4.53 -25.66
C LYS A 1 10.55 3.89 -25.17
N GLU A 2 11.56 3.76 -26.03
CA GLU A 2 12.88 3.32 -25.60
C GLU A 2 13.50 4.41 -24.72
N ILE A 3 14.12 4.02 -23.62
CA ILE A 3 14.88 4.93 -22.76
C ILE A 3 16.17 5.22 -23.49
N ALA A 4 16.36 6.47 -23.90
CA ALA A 4 17.46 6.89 -24.76
C ALA A 4 18.85 6.80 -24.10
N SER A 5 18.91 6.82 -22.76
CA SER A 5 20.18 6.66 -22.00
C SER A 5 19.92 5.92 -20.70
N LYS A 6 20.85 5.01 -20.35
CA LYS A 6 20.82 4.29 -19.06
C LYS A 6 21.29 5.16 -17.88
N ASP A 7 21.90 6.29 -18.19
CA ASP A 7 22.57 7.14 -17.20
C ASP A 7 21.80 8.43 -16.87
N GLN A 8 20.62 8.63 -17.48
CA GLN A 8 19.79 9.80 -17.23
C GLN A 8 18.40 9.39 -16.72
N VAL A 9 17.90 10.13 -15.74
CA VAL A 9 16.53 10.00 -15.26
C VAL A 9 15.62 10.78 -16.20
N GLU A 10 14.73 10.07 -16.90
CA GLU A 10 13.75 10.68 -17.79
C GLU A 10 12.35 10.66 -17.16
N LEU A 11 11.63 11.75 -17.32
CA LEU A 11 10.19 11.79 -17.00
C LEU A 11 9.41 11.06 -18.10
N VAL A 12 8.70 10.01 -17.72
CA VAL A 12 7.82 9.27 -18.63
C VAL A 12 6.38 9.73 -18.43
N ASP A 13 5.92 10.61 -19.30
CA ASP A 13 4.52 11.04 -19.32
C ASP A 13 3.58 9.92 -19.81
N GLY A 14 2.34 9.93 -19.31
CA GLY A 14 1.31 8.97 -19.74
C GLY A 14 1.53 7.56 -19.20
N ALA A 15 2.36 7.35 -18.19
CA ALA A 15 2.60 6.04 -17.59
C ALA A 15 1.31 5.35 -17.09
N ASN A 16 0.28 6.11 -16.74
CA ASN A 16 -1.04 5.60 -16.34
C ASN A 16 -1.71 4.75 -17.43
N ALA A 17 -1.53 5.08 -18.71
CA ALA A 17 -2.06 4.29 -19.82
C ALA A 17 -1.50 2.85 -19.86
N PHE A 18 -0.37 2.63 -19.20
CA PHE A 18 0.29 1.32 -19.08
C PHE A 18 0.13 0.73 -17.67
N HIS A 19 -0.82 1.24 -16.89
CA HIS A 19 -1.02 0.85 -15.47
C HIS A 19 0.25 1.02 -14.63
N ARG A 20 1.05 2.06 -14.90
CA ARG A 20 2.30 2.40 -14.23
C ARG A 20 2.23 3.79 -13.61
N GLY A 21 3.23 4.10 -12.83
CA GLY A 21 3.37 5.40 -12.16
C GLY A 21 2.92 5.38 -10.70
N GLY A 22 3.50 6.30 -9.95
CA GLY A 22 3.27 6.43 -8.52
C GLY A 22 3.84 5.28 -7.67
N LEU A 23 3.90 5.52 -6.37
CA LEU A 23 4.53 4.62 -5.40
C LEU A 23 3.87 3.23 -5.34
N LEU A 24 2.53 3.18 -5.39
CA LEU A 24 1.76 1.93 -5.25
C LEU A 24 1.93 0.97 -6.43
N ARG A 25 2.36 1.48 -7.58
CA ARG A 25 2.54 0.70 -8.82
C ARG A 25 4.02 0.39 -9.11
N LEU A 26 4.93 0.74 -8.20
CA LEU A 26 6.33 0.37 -8.32
C LEU A 26 6.49 -1.14 -8.19
N GLY A 27 7.20 -1.76 -9.15
CA GLY A 27 7.48 -3.19 -9.13
C GLY A 27 8.14 -3.63 -7.82
N ALA A 28 9.06 -2.84 -7.27
CA ALA A 28 9.71 -3.10 -5.99
C ALA A 28 8.69 -3.21 -4.84
N VAL A 29 7.70 -2.30 -4.76
CA VAL A 29 6.66 -2.34 -3.74
C VAL A 29 5.77 -3.57 -3.92
N LEU A 30 5.29 -3.79 -5.15
CA LEU A 30 4.38 -4.91 -5.46
C LEU A 30 5.04 -6.27 -5.22
N THR A 31 6.32 -6.41 -5.54
CA THR A 31 7.08 -7.66 -5.36
C THR A 31 7.38 -7.93 -3.88
N THR A 32 7.90 -6.94 -3.16
CA THR A 32 8.24 -7.12 -1.73
C THR A 32 7.00 -7.34 -0.86
N THR A 33 5.83 -6.91 -1.31
CA THR A 33 4.54 -7.13 -0.64
C THR A 33 3.75 -8.31 -1.18
N SER A 34 4.40 -9.21 -1.90
CA SER A 34 3.83 -10.48 -2.39
C SER A 34 4.36 -11.68 -1.60
N ALA A 35 3.76 -12.85 -1.81
CA ALA A 35 4.31 -14.14 -1.41
C ALA A 35 5.14 -14.72 -2.58
N PRO A 36 5.99 -15.74 -2.37
CA PRO A 36 6.88 -16.26 -3.42
C PRO A 36 6.18 -16.67 -4.72
N LEU A 37 5.00 -17.27 -4.64
CA LEU A 37 4.27 -17.83 -5.79
C LEU A 37 2.92 -17.15 -6.05
N ARG A 38 2.55 -16.11 -5.29
CA ARG A 38 1.28 -15.39 -5.42
C ARG A 38 1.35 -13.98 -4.88
N THR A 39 0.33 -13.20 -5.20
CA THR A 39 0.07 -11.91 -4.55
C THR A 39 -0.33 -12.09 -3.07
N SER A 40 -0.29 -11.00 -2.33
CA SER A 40 -0.76 -10.97 -0.96
C SER A 40 -1.49 -9.65 -0.66
N PRO A 41 -2.81 -9.61 -0.80
CA PRO A 41 -3.60 -8.43 -0.41
C PRO A 41 -3.31 -8.00 1.02
N VAL A 42 -3.12 -8.96 1.92
CA VAL A 42 -2.79 -8.69 3.33
C VAL A 42 -1.48 -7.91 3.45
N LYS A 43 -0.39 -8.39 2.83
CA LYS A 43 0.91 -7.68 2.87
C LYS A 43 0.85 -6.33 2.19
N ARG A 44 0.15 -6.23 1.05
CA ARG A 44 -0.05 -4.98 0.30
C ARG A 44 -0.84 -3.97 1.12
N GLY A 45 -1.95 -4.40 1.72
CA GLY A 45 -2.78 -3.56 2.57
C GLY A 45 -2.08 -3.13 3.86
N ASP A 46 -1.37 -4.03 4.53
CA ASP A 46 -0.55 -3.71 5.69
C ASP A 46 0.54 -2.68 5.34
N TRP A 47 1.17 -2.83 4.16
CA TRP A 47 2.16 -1.87 3.69
C TRP A 47 1.54 -0.48 3.46
N VAL A 48 0.38 -0.40 2.79
CA VAL A 48 -0.34 0.87 2.59
C VAL A 48 -0.71 1.48 3.94
N LEU A 49 -1.27 0.69 4.84
CA LEU A 49 -1.71 1.17 6.15
C LEU A 49 -0.54 1.70 6.98
N ARG A 50 0.55 0.94 7.12
CA ARG A 50 1.70 1.34 7.96
C ARG A 50 2.63 2.34 7.30
N ARG A 51 2.82 2.25 5.98
CA ARG A 51 3.85 3.04 5.29
C ARG A 51 3.33 4.31 4.67
N VAL A 52 2.05 4.33 4.28
CA VAL A 52 1.42 5.48 3.65
C VAL A 52 0.49 6.22 4.63
N LEU A 53 -0.40 5.50 5.33
CA LEU A 53 -1.34 6.10 6.28
C LEU A 53 -0.77 6.23 7.71
N GLY A 54 0.20 5.43 8.09
CA GLY A 54 0.93 5.56 9.36
C GLY A 54 0.43 4.74 10.56
N PRO A 55 -0.86 4.37 10.69
CA PRO A 55 -1.31 3.63 11.86
C PRO A 55 -0.56 2.33 12.10
N ALA A 56 -0.17 2.08 13.33
CA ALA A 56 0.39 0.81 13.74
C ALA A 56 -0.71 -0.24 13.90
N ILE A 57 -0.44 -1.46 13.47
CA ILE A 57 -1.23 -2.64 13.79
C ILE A 57 -0.33 -3.58 14.58
N PRO A 58 -0.81 -4.23 15.63
CA PRO A 58 -0.03 -5.22 16.35
C PRO A 58 0.42 -6.36 15.42
N PRO A 59 1.49 -7.06 15.75
CA PRO A 59 1.88 -8.26 15.00
C PRO A 59 0.75 -9.31 15.08
N PRO A 60 0.63 -10.19 14.05
CA PRO A 60 -0.34 -11.27 14.11
C PRO A 60 -0.06 -12.19 15.32
N PRO A 61 -1.09 -12.79 15.93
CA PRO A 61 -0.90 -13.81 16.95
C PRO A 61 -0.03 -14.95 16.45
N ALA A 62 0.68 -15.62 17.37
CA ALA A 62 1.59 -16.71 17.00
C ALA A 62 0.86 -17.90 16.35
N ASP A 63 -0.41 -18.07 16.64
CA ASP A 63 -1.32 -19.11 16.14
C ASP A 63 -2.19 -18.64 14.97
N ALA A 64 -1.92 -17.48 14.38
CA ALA A 64 -2.73 -16.91 13.31
C ALA A 64 -2.83 -17.82 12.05
N GLY A 65 -1.99 -18.84 11.97
CA GLY A 65 -1.89 -19.70 10.79
C GLY A 65 -1.27 -18.99 9.60
N SER A 66 -1.21 -19.68 8.48
CA SER A 66 -0.70 -19.11 7.23
C SER A 66 -1.55 -19.55 6.04
N ILE A 67 -1.73 -18.66 5.09
CA ILE A 67 -2.31 -19.01 3.79
C ILE A 67 -1.17 -19.62 2.95
N PRO A 68 -1.39 -20.80 2.32
CA PRO A 68 -0.37 -21.44 1.48
C PRO A 68 0.22 -20.45 0.46
N ALA A 69 1.52 -20.58 0.20
CA ALA A 69 2.20 -19.75 -0.79
C ALA A 69 1.78 -20.08 -2.23
N ASP A 70 1.38 -21.33 -2.48
CA ASP A 70 0.93 -21.81 -3.80
C ASP A 70 -0.61 -21.80 -3.86
N GLU A 71 -1.18 -21.07 -4.82
CA GLU A 71 -2.63 -21.00 -5.06
C GLU A 71 -3.23 -22.35 -5.47
N LYS A 72 -2.43 -23.27 -6.02
CA LYS A 72 -2.88 -24.65 -6.34
C LYS A 72 -3.36 -25.40 -5.09
N LEU A 73 -2.88 -25.02 -3.92
CA LEU A 73 -3.28 -25.61 -2.63
C LEU A 73 -4.56 -25.00 -2.05
N PHE A 74 -5.24 -24.12 -2.80
CA PHE A 74 -6.47 -23.48 -2.31
C PHE A 74 -7.72 -24.34 -2.47
N GLY A 75 -7.63 -25.49 -3.14
CA GLY A 75 -8.77 -26.40 -3.32
C GLY A 75 -9.89 -25.76 -4.14
N GLY A 76 -9.54 -24.99 -5.19
CA GLY A 76 -10.48 -24.31 -6.05
C GLY A 76 -11.06 -22.99 -5.54
N LEU A 77 -10.69 -22.56 -4.33
CA LEU A 77 -11.07 -21.25 -3.80
C LEU A 77 -10.17 -20.15 -4.35
N THR A 78 -10.73 -18.96 -4.50
CA THR A 78 -9.94 -17.74 -4.76
C THR A 78 -9.22 -17.30 -3.49
N LEU A 79 -8.19 -16.45 -3.64
CA LEU A 79 -7.51 -15.84 -2.49
C LEU A 79 -8.47 -15.04 -1.61
N ARG A 80 -9.45 -14.35 -2.20
CA ARG A 80 -10.49 -13.62 -1.47
C ARG A 80 -11.35 -14.54 -0.62
N GLU A 81 -11.80 -15.67 -1.17
CA GLU A 81 -12.59 -16.66 -0.42
C GLU A 81 -11.80 -17.27 0.73
N LYS A 82 -10.51 -17.55 0.53
CA LYS A 82 -9.60 -18.02 1.60
C LYS A 82 -9.47 -16.98 2.72
N LEU A 83 -9.29 -15.70 2.38
CA LEU A 83 -9.21 -14.62 3.37
C LEU A 83 -10.54 -14.40 4.09
N ALA A 84 -11.67 -14.46 3.38
CA ALA A 84 -12.99 -14.37 3.98
C ALA A 84 -13.24 -15.50 4.99
N ALA A 85 -12.80 -16.73 4.68
CA ALA A 85 -12.88 -17.84 5.63
C ALA A 85 -12.01 -17.59 6.88
N HIS A 86 -10.81 -17.04 6.72
CA HIS A 86 -9.91 -16.68 7.83
C HIS A 86 -10.52 -15.59 8.74
N GLN A 87 -11.20 -14.61 8.17
CA GLN A 87 -11.86 -13.51 8.90
C GLN A 87 -13.09 -13.93 9.72
N ARG A 88 -13.57 -15.16 9.60
CA ARG A 88 -14.65 -15.68 10.48
C ARG A 88 -14.23 -15.72 11.96
N ASN A 89 -12.94 -15.81 12.24
CA ASN A 89 -12.41 -15.63 13.57
C ASN A 89 -12.38 -14.13 13.92
N ALA A 90 -13.06 -13.74 15.00
CA ALA A 90 -13.17 -12.34 15.42
C ALA A 90 -11.82 -11.68 15.71
N THR A 91 -10.86 -12.45 16.26
CA THR A 91 -9.49 -11.95 16.50
C THR A 91 -8.79 -11.58 15.20
N CYS A 92 -8.96 -12.38 14.15
CA CYS A 92 -8.37 -12.12 12.83
C CYS A 92 -9.08 -10.96 12.12
N ALA A 93 -10.41 -10.91 12.22
CA ALA A 93 -11.24 -9.87 11.61
C ALA A 93 -10.84 -8.45 12.05
N GLY A 94 -10.43 -8.27 13.32
CA GLY A 94 -10.06 -6.98 13.88
C GLY A 94 -8.93 -6.27 13.10
N CYS A 95 -7.93 -7.01 12.61
CA CYS A 95 -6.85 -6.47 11.78
C CYS A 95 -7.21 -6.48 10.30
N HIS A 96 -7.78 -7.59 9.81
CA HIS A 96 -8.08 -7.78 8.39
C HIS A 96 -9.10 -6.79 7.85
N SER A 97 -10.09 -6.37 8.66
CA SER A 97 -11.06 -5.32 8.28
C SER A 97 -10.42 -3.97 7.93
N ARG A 98 -9.22 -3.70 8.43
CA ARG A 98 -8.44 -2.48 8.15
C ARG A 98 -7.40 -2.67 7.05
N ILE A 99 -6.85 -3.86 6.92
CA ILE A 99 -5.76 -4.20 6.00
C ILE A 99 -6.30 -4.55 4.62
N ASP A 100 -7.19 -5.53 4.55
CA ASP A 100 -7.58 -6.16 3.30
C ASP A 100 -8.27 -5.20 2.31
N PRO A 101 -9.13 -4.25 2.76
CA PRO A 101 -9.70 -3.24 1.88
C PRO A 101 -8.68 -2.37 1.15
N LEU A 102 -7.49 -2.18 1.72
CA LEU A 102 -6.41 -1.40 1.14
C LEU A 102 -5.52 -2.24 0.21
N GLY A 103 -5.55 -3.56 0.36
CA GLY A 103 -4.71 -4.47 -0.42
C GLY A 103 -5.38 -5.04 -1.65
N PHE A 104 -6.67 -5.39 -1.58
CA PHE A 104 -7.42 -5.92 -2.73
C PHE A 104 -7.42 -5.00 -3.95
N PRO A 105 -7.49 -3.66 -3.83
CA PRO A 105 -7.37 -2.76 -4.97
C PRO A 105 -6.10 -2.93 -5.81
N LEU A 106 -5.08 -3.58 -5.27
CA LEU A 106 -3.82 -3.84 -5.95
C LEU A 106 -3.73 -5.26 -6.57
N GLU A 107 -4.79 -6.09 -6.50
CA GLU A 107 -4.75 -7.48 -6.98
C GLU A 107 -4.63 -7.62 -8.50
N LYS A 108 -5.01 -6.60 -9.27
CA LYS A 108 -4.72 -6.56 -10.71
C LYS A 108 -3.23 -6.48 -11.06
N TYR A 109 -2.37 -6.38 -10.08
CA TYR A 109 -0.92 -6.54 -10.26
C TYR A 109 -0.49 -7.90 -9.72
N ASP A 110 0.18 -8.70 -10.54
CA ASP A 110 0.74 -9.99 -10.14
C ASP A 110 1.89 -9.84 -9.11
N ALA A 111 2.53 -10.96 -8.76
CA ALA A 111 3.61 -10.97 -7.76
C ALA A 111 4.88 -10.22 -8.18
N ILE A 112 5.05 -9.92 -9.46
CA ILE A 112 6.18 -9.13 -9.99
C ILE A 112 5.72 -7.78 -10.55
N GLY A 113 4.47 -7.40 -10.29
CA GLY A 113 3.91 -6.11 -10.66
C GLY A 113 3.45 -5.98 -12.11
N ARG A 114 3.20 -7.08 -12.84
CA ARG A 114 2.55 -7.02 -14.15
C ARG A 114 1.05 -6.85 -13.98
N SER A 115 0.43 -6.07 -14.84
CA SER A 115 -1.04 -5.95 -14.88
C SER A 115 -1.67 -7.24 -15.39
N ARG A 116 -2.78 -7.66 -14.77
CA ARG A 116 -3.56 -8.84 -15.12
C ARG A 116 -5.04 -8.63 -14.79
N ASP A 117 -5.94 -9.31 -15.51
CA ASP A 117 -7.38 -9.26 -15.25
C ASP A 117 -7.92 -10.57 -14.66
N GLN A 118 -7.12 -11.64 -14.70
CA GLN A 118 -7.50 -12.97 -14.22
C GLN A 118 -6.38 -13.57 -13.36
N TYR A 119 -6.77 -14.42 -12.44
CA TYR A 119 -5.85 -15.32 -11.74
C TYR A 119 -5.32 -16.42 -12.66
N PRO A 120 -4.25 -17.15 -12.30
CA PRO A 120 -3.70 -18.24 -13.12
C PRO A 120 -4.70 -19.36 -13.43
N ASP A 121 -5.75 -19.53 -12.62
CA ASP A 121 -6.82 -20.50 -12.83
C ASP A 121 -7.97 -19.98 -13.72
N GLY A 122 -7.81 -18.79 -14.33
CA GLY A 122 -8.79 -18.17 -15.23
C GLY A 122 -9.92 -17.42 -14.53
N LYS A 123 -9.97 -17.42 -13.20
CA LYS A 123 -11.01 -16.68 -12.48
C LYS A 123 -10.77 -15.16 -12.56
N PRO A 124 -11.84 -14.37 -12.69
CA PRO A 124 -11.72 -12.92 -12.71
C PRO A 124 -11.23 -12.38 -11.36
N ILE A 125 -10.46 -11.29 -11.42
CA ILE A 125 -9.99 -10.62 -10.22
C ILE A 125 -11.04 -9.63 -9.75
N ASP A 126 -11.48 -9.79 -8.49
CA ASP A 126 -12.23 -8.77 -7.77
C ASP A 126 -11.22 -7.88 -7.01
N ASP A 127 -10.94 -6.70 -7.58
CA ASP A 127 -10.04 -5.69 -7.03
C ASP A 127 -10.76 -4.64 -6.18
N SER A 128 -11.94 -4.98 -5.66
CA SER A 128 -12.70 -4.09 -4.76
C SER A 128 -12.28 -4.26 -3.30
N GLY A 129 -12.26 -3.13 -2.56
CA GLY A 129 -12.14 -3.11 -1.11
C GLY A 129 -13.32 -2.36 -0.49
N VAL A 130 -13.76 -2.76 0.70
CA VAL A 130 -14.81 -2.05 1.45
C VAL A 130 -14.24 -1.63 2.79
N LEU A 131 -14.08 -0.32 2.99
CA LEU A 131 -13.56 0.24 4.24
C LEU A 131 -14.58 0.09 5.38
N ALA A 132 -14.14 0.20 6.62
CA ALA A 132 -15.01 0.19 7.80
C ALA A 132 -16.11 1.29 7.74
N SER A 133 -15.83 2.41 7.06
CA SER A 133 -16.79 3.47 6.78
C SER A 133 -17.83 3.12 5.70
N GLN A 134 -17.87 1.88 5.22
CA GLN A 134 -18.68 1.41 4.10
C GLN A 134 -18.34 2.03 2.74
N LYS A 135 -17.30 2.85 2.65
CA LYS A 135 -16.80 3.36 1.36
C LYS A 135 -16.17 2.22 0.57
N ARG A 136 -16.63 2.03 -0.67
CA ARG A 136 -16.07 1.06 -1.62
C ARG A 136 -14.92 1.68 -2.38
N LEU A 137 -13.82 0.95 -2.46
CA LEU A 137 -12.67 1.24 -3.29
C LEU A 137 -12.73 0.32 -4.53
N SER A 138 -12.64 0.88 -5.72
CA SER A 138 -12.64 0.11 -6.98
C SER A 138 -11.26 0.22 -7.61
N GLY A 139 -10.50 -0.85 -7.56
CA GLY A 139 -9.15 -0.91 -8.09
C GLY A 139 -8.20 0.11 -7.47
N VAL A 140 -7.03 0.20 -8.05
CA VAL A 140 -5.97 1.10 -7.58
C VAL A 140 -6.36 2.57 -7.68
N GLU A 141 -7.20 2.95 -8.64
CA GLU A 141 -7.67 4.34 -8.77
C GLU A 141 -8.56 4.72 -7.58
N GLY A 142 -9.49 3.85 -7.19
CA GLY A 142 -10.31 4.08 -5.99
C GLY A 142 -9.47 4.16 -4.71
N LEU A 143 -8.39 3.37 -4.62
CA LEU A 143 -7.43 3.47 -3.52
C LEU A 143 -6.68 4.80 -3.55
N LEU A 144 -6.22 5.26 -4.73
CA LEU A 144 -5.54 6.55 -4.88
C LEU A 144 -6.44 7.72 -4.50
N ASP A 145 -7.72 7.68 -4.90
CA ASP A 145 -8.69 8.73 -4.54
C ASP A 145 -8.99 8.72 -3.03
N TYR A 146 -9.00 7.56 -2.40
CA TYR A 146 -9.07 7.46 -0.95
C TYR A 146 -7.84 8.08 -0.28
N LEU A 147 -6.63 7.74 -0.73
CA LEU A 147 -5.40 8.31 -0.17
C LEU A 147 -5.30 9.82 -0.38
N LYS A 148 -5.84 10.36 -1.48
CA LYS A 148 -5.97 11.80 -1.68
C LYS A 148 -6.94 12.43 -0.68
N SER A 149 -8.06 11.76 -0.37
CA SER A 149 -8.98 12.25 0.68
C SER A 149 -8.38 12.24 2.09
N GLU A 150 -7.35 11.41 2.31
CA GLU A 150 -6.57 11.30 3.55
C GLU A 150 -5.23 12.05 3.46
N GLU A 151 -5.10 13.03 2.57
CA GLU A 151 -3.86 13.69 2.21
C GLU A 151 -3.06 14.19 3.43
N LYS A 152 -3.72 14.86 4.38
CA LYS A 152 -3.08 15.35 5.60
C LYS A 152 -2.39 14.21 6.36
N GLN A 153 -3.05 13.06 6.47
CA GLN A 153 -2.49 11.89 7.15
C GLN A 153 -1.33 11.28 6.36
N VAL A 154 -1.43 11.24 5.04
CA VAL A 154 -0.35 10.76 4.15
C VAL A 154 0.88 11.66 4.27
N VAL A 155 0.71 12.98 4.20
CA VAL A 155 1.80 13.96 4.36
C VAL A 155 2.41 13.87 5.75
N ARG A 156 1.59 13.74 6.81
CA ARG A 156 2.06 13.53 8.18
C ARG A 156 2.96 12.30 8.30
N THR A 157 2.52 11.18 7.74
CA THR A 157 3.29 9.93 7.77
C THR A 157 4.61 10.07 7.00
N LEU A 158 4.59 10.73 5.86
CA LEU A 158 5.79 11.00 5.07
C LEU A 158 6.76 11.91 5.84
N ALA A 159 6.27 13.00 6.45
CA ALA A 159 7.07 13.92 7.25
C ALA A 159 7.73 13.21 8.44
N GLN A 160 6.99 12.36 9.16
CA GLN A 160 7.53 11.55 10.25
C GLN A 160 8.68 10.65 9.80
N LYS A 161 8.51 9.97 8.64
CA LYS A 161 9.53 9.07 8.11
C LYS A 161 10.77 9.82 7.62
N LEU A 162 10.57 10.93 6.94
CA LEU A 162 11.67 11.78 6.46
C LEU A 162 12.46 12.37 7.64
N LEU A 163 11.77 12.90 8.64
CA LEU A 163 12.40 13.45 9.83
C LEU A 163 13.16 12.37 10.61
N GLY A 164 12.56 11.19 10.83
CA GLY A 164 13.24 10.08 11.48
C GLY A 164 14.47 9.59 10.71
N TYR A 165 14.40 9.58 9.38
CA TYR A 165 15.54 9.26 8.52
C TYR A 165 16.65 10.33 8.64
N ALA A 166 16.29 11.61 8.57
CA ALA A 166 17.24 12.72 8.67
C ALA A 166 17.96 12.74 10.02
N LEU A 167 17.24 12.46 11.11
CA LEU A 167 17.78 12.46 12.48
C LEU A 167 18.45 11.12 12.88
N GLY A 168 18.31 10.07 12.09
CA GLY A 168 18.81 8.73 12.41
C GLY A 168 18.23 8.11 13.68
N ARG A 169 17.04 8.57 14.12
CA ARG A 169 16.37 8.11 15.34
C ARG A 169 14.86 8.05 15.20
N THR A 170 14.22 7.42 16.17
CA THR A 170 12.76 7.44 16.30
C THR A 170 12.26 8.86 16.62
N ILE A 171 11.04 9.15 16.16
CA ILE A 171 10.35 10.42 16.43
C ILE A 171 9.98 10.51 17.91
N LEU A 172 10.25 11.66 18.52
CA LEU A 172 9.92 11.99 19.89
C LEU A 172 8.67 12.91 19.93
N LEU A 173 8.13 13.10 21.14
CA LEU A 173 7.02 14.04 21.34
C LEU A 173 7.41 15.49 21.01
N SER A 174 8.67 15.88 21.27
CA SER A 174 9.22 17.19 20.92
C SER A 174 9.23 17.47 19.41
N ASP A 175 9.20 16.44 18.58
CA ASP A 175 9.20 16.59 17.11
C ASP A 175 7.78 16.83 16.54
N GLN A 176 6.73 16.60 17.34
CA GLN A 176 5.34 16.68 16.88
C GLN A 176 4.95 18.05 16.32
N PRO A 177 5.34 19.21 16.93
CA PRO A 177 4.99 20.52 16.38
C PRO A 177 5.52 20.74 14.96
N LEU A 178 6.72 20.25 14.65
CA LEU A 178 7.28 20.31 13.29
C LEU A 178 6.46 19.42 12.33
N ILE A 179 6.17 18.19 12.75
CA ILE A 179 5.38 17.24 11.93
C ILE A 179 3.97 17.79 11.65
N ASP A 180 3.33 18.39 12.66
CA ASP A 180 2.01 19.01 12.51
C ASP A 180 2.02 20.16 11.51
N ARG A 181 3.01 21.03 11.60
CA ARG A 181 3.20 22.13 10.65
C ARG A 181 3.42 21.64 9.23
N LEU A 182 4.24 20.60 9.04
CA LEU A 182 4.48 19.99 7.74
C LEU A 182 3.21 19.33 7.18
N ALA A 183 2.44 18.66 8.01
CA ALA A 183 1.17 18.04 7.63
C ALA A 183 0.09 19.07 7.26
N ASP A 184 0.06 20.22 7.92
CA ASP A 184 -0.89 21.30 7.65
C ASP A 184 -0.57 22.05 6.35
N ALA A 185 0.66 21.98 5.85
CA ALA A 185 1.01 22.51 4.53
C ALA A 185 0.31 21.77 3.37
N GLY A 186 -0.21 20.55 3.62
CA GLY A 186 -1.10 19.81 2.73
C GLY A 186 -0.54 19.52 1.34
N GLY A 187 -1.41 19.35 0.35
CA GLY A 187 -1.09 18.98 -1.03
C GLY A 187 -0.25 19.96 -1.83
N ASN A 188 0.04 21.12 -1.29
CA ASN A 188 1.02 22.04 -1.85
C ASN A 188 2.47 21.70 -1.41
N ALA A 189 2.65 20.68 -0.57
CA ALA A 189 3.95 20.25 -0.11
C ALA A 189 4.58 19.23 -1.10
N SER A 190 5.41 19.73 -2.01
CA SER A 190 6.27 18.82 -2.79
C SER A 190 7.25 18.11 -1.85
N PHE A 191 7.72 16.92 -2.25
CA PHE A 191 8.76 16.19 -1.52
C PHE A 191 9.98 17.08 -1.22
N SER A 192 10.43 17.85 -2.21
CA SER A 192 11.58 18.76 -2.06
C SER A 192 11.33 19.84 -1.02
N LYS A 193 10.11 20.37 -0.94
CA LYS A 193 9.74 21.37 0.07
C LYS A 193 9.75 20.76 1.48
N LEU A 194 9.16 19.57 1.65
CA LEU A 194 9.19 18.87 2.93
C LEU A 194 10.63 18.60 3.39
N ALA A 195 11.48 18.11 2.48
CA ALA A 195 12.88 17.86 2.77
C ALA A 195 13.63 19.15 3.17
N ALA A 196 13.43 20.25 2.44
CA ALA A 196 14.04 21.54 2.73
C ALA A 196 13.62 22.09 4.11
N GLU A 197 12.34 22.00 4.46
CA GLU A 197 11.84 22.45 5.76
C GLU A 197 12.38 21.60 6.92
N ILE A 198 12.56 20.29 6.72
CA ILE A 198 13.18 19.40 7.71
C ILE A 198 14.65 19.76 7.93
N VAL A 199 15.39 20.05 6.86
CA VAL A 199 16.81 20.42 6.95
C VAL A 199 17.00 21.80 7.61
N ALA A 200 16.03 22.70 7.41
CA ALA A 200 16.06 24.06 7.97
C ALA A 200 15.56 24.15 9.43
N SER A 201 15.05 23.06 9.99
CA SER A 201 14.52 23.02 11.37
C SER A 201 15.56 22.54 12.35
#